data_6dbc694bf80b2d9465769017c112b213
#
_entry.id   6dbc694bf80b2d9465769017c112b213
#
_cell.length_a   1.000
_cell.length_b   1.000
_cell.length_c   1.000
_cell.angle_alpha   90.00
_cell.angle_beta   90.00
_cell.angle_gamma   90.00
#
_symmetry.space_group_name_H-M   'P 1'
#
loop_
_entity.id
_entity.type
_entity.pdbx_description
1 polymer ?
#
loop_
_entity_poly.entity_id
_entity_poly.type
_entity_poly.pdbx_seq_one_letter_code
_entity_poly.pdbx_strand_id
1 'polypeptide(L)'
;MADYFNIHTHVSVHPESEIRSLAPEELSTDNHSFYASVGIHPWTLTEENANIQWKALHESIKDKRIVAIGECGLDKLKGPSMELQTAVFKQEAALAEDSSLPLIIHCVKAFNELIQLKKEISPRQSWIIHGFRGKLPLALDCIRHGFYLSIGSHFQENTLKTIPLDRLFIETDESEESIGSIYQRVAETKGISQQELLEAINKNVREVFFKA
;
A
#
# COMPACT_ATOMS: atom_id res chain seq x y z
N MET A 1 -9.78 -12.58 -20.21
CA MET A 1 -9.76 -13.11 -18.84
C MET A 1 -9.78 -11.93 -17.92
N ALA A 2 -10.52 -11.98 -16.83
CA ALA A 2 -10.49 -10.88 -15.86
C ALA A 2 -9.14 -10.94 -15.14
N ASP A 3 -8.37 -9.86 -15.23
CA ASP A 3 -7.02 -9.86 -14.69
C ASP A 3 -7.05 -9.56 -13.18
N TYR A 4 -6.42 -10.42 -12.40
CA TYR A 4 -6.19 -10.20 -10.97
C TYR A 4 -5.23 -9.04 -10.80
N PHE A 5 -5.67 -7.98 -10.12
CA PHE A 5 -4.80 -6.85 -9.87
C PHE A 5 -4.08 -7.01 -8.53
N ASN A 6 -2.76 -6.86 -8.55
CA ASN A 6 -1.87 -6.94 -7.40
C ASN A 6 -1.42 -5.52 -7.03
N ILE A 7 -1.90 -4.98 -5.90
CA ILE A 7 -1.63 -3.56 -5.58
C ILE A 7 -0.25 -3.31 -4.97
N HIS A 8 0.48 -4.36 -4.59
CA HIS A 8 1.81 -4.24 -3.99
C HIS A 8 2.61 -5.51 -4.17
N THR A 9 3.76 -5.40 -4.83
CA THR A 9 4.72 -6.51 -5.02
C THR A 9 6.14 -5.99 -5.18
N HIS A 10 7.12 -6.76 -4.68
CA HIS A 10 8.55 -6.51 -4.94
C HIS A 10 9.07 -7.28 -6.17
N VAL A 11 8.33 -8.30 -6.61
CA VAL A 11 8.70 -9.15 -7.76
C VAL A 11 7.65 -9.01 -8.84
N SER A 12 8.06 -8.48 -10.00
CA SER A 12 7.16 -8.35 -11.15
C SER A 12 6.95 -9.69 -11.85
N VAL A 13 5.68 -10.07 -11.99
CA VAL A 13 5.23 -11.29 -12.70
C VAL A 13 4.22 -10.93 -13.80
N HIS A 14 3.34 -9.97 -13.54
CA HIS A 14 2.27 -9.52 -14.44
C HIS A 14 2.28 -7.99 -14.56
N PRO A 15 3.26 -7.40 -15.27
CA PRO A 15 3.52 -5.95 -15.26
C PRO A 15 2.29 -5.07 -15.53
N GLU A 16 1.36 -5.53 -16.36
CA GLU A 16 0.15 -4.79 -16.73
C GLU A 16 -0.97 -4.83 -15.68
N SER A 17 -0.86 -5.68 -14.66
CA SER A 17 -1.89 -5.85 -13.63
C SER A 17 -1.32 -5.86 -12.21
N GLU A 18 -0.19 -5.18 -12.01
CA GLU A 18 0.44 -5.05 -10.70
C GLU A 18 1.05 -3.65 -10.49
N ILE A 19 1.17 -3.25 -9.23
CA ILE A 19 1.95 -2.08 -8.81
C ILE A 19 3.22 -2.58 -8.14
N ARG A 20 4.36 -2.34 -8.78
CA ARG A 20 5.66 -2.70 -8.23
C ARG A 20 6.14 -1.66 -7.23
N SER A 21 6.53 -2.11 -6.04
CA SER A 21 7.15 -1.25 -5.03
C SER A 21 8.64 -1.07 -5.33
N LEU A 22 9.09 0.17 -5.43
CA LEU A 22 10.46 0.54 -5.75
C LEU A 22 10.98 1.57 -4.76
N ALA A 23 12.25 1.47 -4.41
CA ALA A 23 12.94 2.59 -3.79
C ALA A 23 13.13 3.73 -4.84
N PRO A 24 13.22 5.00 -4.41
CA PRO A 24 13.32 6.13 -5.35
C PRO A 24 14.49 6.00 -6.34
N GLU A 25 15.61 5.45 -5.91
CA GLU A 25 16.82 5.23 -6.71
C GLU A 25 16.69 4.08 -7.73
N GLU A 26 15.79 3.13 -7.49
CA GLU A 26 15.60 1.96 -8.36
C GLU A 26 14.80 2.28 -9.63
N LEU A 27 13.96 3.32 -9.58
CA LEU A 27 13.05 3.66 -10.67
C LEU A 27 13.77 3.87 -12.01
N SER A 28 14.95 4.48 -12.00
CA SER A 28 15.73 4.76 -13.22
C SER A 28 16.26 3.50 -13.91
N THR A 29 16.40 2.41 -13.18
CA THR A 29 16.90 1.12 -13.68
C THR A 29 15.79 0.13 -13.94
N ASP A 30 14.57 0.40 -13.44
CA ASP A 30 13.42 -0.45 -13.69
C ASP A 30 12.82 -0.21 -15.09
N ASN A 31 12.91 -1.22 -15.94
CA ASN A 31 12.40 -1.20 -17.31
C ASN A 31 11.21 -2.15 -17.51
N HIS A 32 10.68 -2.73 -16.44
CA HIS A 32 9.70 -3.81 -16.53
C HIS A 32 8.32 -3.43 -16.01
N SER A 33 8.22 -2.44 -15.11
CA SER A 33 6.95 -2.05 -14.50
C SER A 33 6.14 -1.14 -15.41
N PHE A 34 4.84 -1.46 -15.60
CA PHE A 34 3.86 -0.53 -16.17
C PHE A 34 3.37 0.46 -15.14
N TYR A 35 3.17 -0.03 -13.88
CA TYR A 35 2.77 0.77 -12.74
C TYR A 35 3.72 0.53 -11.58
N ALA A 36 4.08 1.59 -10.89
CA ALA A 36 4.92 1.50 -9.71
C ALA A 36 4.42 2.42 -8.58
N SER A 37 4.73 2.03 -7.36
CA SER A 37 4.78 2.91 -6.20
C SER A 37 6.23 3.23 -5.86
N VAL A 38 6.50 4.42 -5.40
CA VAL A 38 7.82 4.86 -4.97
C VAL A 38 7.72 5.61 -3.64
N GLY A 39 8.55 5.24 -2.67
CA GLY A 39 8.52 5.82 -1.33
C GLY A 39 9.80 5.60 -0.54
N ILE A 40 9.88 6.23 0.61
CA ILE A 40 10.99 6.09 1.55
C ILE A 40 10.59 5.09 2.63
N HIS A 41 11.04 3.86 2.46
CA HIS A 41 10.71 2.79 3.41
C HIS A 41 11.40 3.01 4.76
N PRO A 42 10.71 2.86 5.91
CA PRO A 42 11.29 3.11 7.23
C PRO A 42 12.53 2.27 7.54
N TRP A 43 12.70 1.10 6.90
CA TRP A 43 13.87 0.26 7.16
C TRP A 43 15.17 0.75 6.50
N THR A 44 15.06 1.48 5.39
CA THR A 44 16.20 2.02 4.65
C THR A 44 16.52 3.47 5.01
N LEU A 45 15.64 4.11 5.76
CA LEU A 45 15.77 5.49 6.20
C LEU A 45 16.83 5.64 7.30
N THR A 46 17.71 6.63 7.16
CA THR A 46 18.64 7.09 8.19
C THR A 46 18.69 8.62 8.21
N GLU A 47 19.27 9.22 9.26
CA GLU A 47 19.47 10.69 9.32
C GLU A 47 20.36 11.20 8.19
N GLU A 48 21.37 10.41 7.81
CA GLU A 48 22.33 10.78 6.77
C GLU A 48 21.74 10.74 5.37
N ASN A 49 20.80 9.79 5.11
CA ASN A 49 20.26 9.59 3.76
C ASN A 49 18.88 10.22 3.52
N ALA A 50 18.18 10.67 4.56
CA ALA A 50 16.82 11.21 4.46
C ALA A 50 16.66 12.29 3.38
N ASN A 51 17.57 13.25 3.34
CA ASN A 51 17.54 14.34 2.34
C ASN A 51 17.84 13.84 0.91
N ILE A 52 18.67 12.81 0.77
CA ILE A 52 19.00 12.23 -0.53
C ILE A 52 17.79 11.46 -1.05
N GLN A 53 17.22 10.59 -0.24
CA GLN A 53 16.02 9.83 -0.61
C GLN A 53 14.84 10.76 -0.90
N TRP A 54 14.66 11.82 -0.12
CA TRP A 54 13.61 12.81 -0.37
C TRP A 54 13.74 13.48 -1.75
N LYS A 55 14.95 13.91 -2.12
CA LYS A 55 15.19 14.49 -3.45
C LYS A 55 14.92 13.49 -4.58
N ALA A 56 15.37 12.24 -4.39
CA ALA A 56 15.12 11.18 -5.36
C ALA A 56 13.63 10.89 -5.51
N LEU A 57 12.88 10.78 -4.40
CA LEU A 57 11.43 10.59 -4.41
C LEU A 57 10.72 11.73 -5.15
N HIS A 58 11.09 12.99 -4.87
CA HIS A 58 10.47 14.14 -5.51
C HIS A 58 10.72 14.20 -7.02
N GLU A 59 11.85 13.68 -7.50
CA GLU A 59 12.09 13.52 -8.94
C GLU A 59 11.32 12.33 -9.52
N SER A 60 11.24 11.22 -8.78
CA SER A 60 10.60 9.97 -9.22
C SER A 60 9.11 10.14 -9.52
N ILE A 61 8.39 10.97 -8.77
CA ILE A 61 6.93 11.18 -8.97
C ILE A 61 6.59 11.85 -10.31
N LYS A 62 7.57 12.35 -11.06
CA LYS A 62 7.39 12.89 -12.42
C LYS A 62 7.24 11.79 -13.47
N ASP A 63 7.62 10.55 -13.14
CA ASP A 63 7.47 9.41 -14.03
C ASP A 63 6.00 8.97 -14.07
N LYS A 64 5.46 8.86 -15.28
CA LYS A 64 4.04 8.51 -15.51
C LYS A 64 3.67 7.11 -15.06
N ARG A 65 4.63 6.25 -14.80
CA ARG A 65 4.41 4.91 -14.24
C ARG A 65 4.02 4.96 -12.77
N ILE A 66 4.32 6.06 -12.08
CA ILE A 66 4.05 6.18 -10.63
C ILE A 66 2.56 6.44 -10.42
N VAL A 67 1.90 5.49 -9.76
CA VAL A 67 0.45 5.52 -9.44
C VAL A 67 0.18 5.61 -7.93
N ALA A 68 1.21 5.53 -7.10
CA ALA A 68 1.12 5.69 -5.63
C ALA A 68 2.45 6.17 -5.04
N ILE A 69 2.41 6.81 -3.90
CA ILE A 69 3.58 6.97 -3.03
C ILE A 69 3.59 5.78 -2.05
N GLY A 70 4.71 5.11 -1.97
CA GLY A 70 4.92 3.90 -1.15
C GLY A 70 5.99 2.97 -1.78
N GLU A 71 6.52 2.10 -0.99
CA GLU A 71 6.16 1.78 0.37
C GLU A 71 6.73 2.84 1.32
N CYS A 72 5.88 3.46 2.11
CA CYS A 72 6.21 4.48 3.11
C CYS A 72 5.59 4.08 4.45
N GLY A 73 5.94 4.70 5.57
CA GLY A 73 5.21 4.39 6.79
C GLY A 73 6.02 4.33 8.07
N LEU A 74 5.54 3.51 9.02
CA LEU A 74 6.02 3.49 10.40
C LEU A 74 6.26 2.06 10.90
N ASP A 75 7.44 1.82 11.46
CA ASP A 75 7.80 0.54 12.10
C ASP A 75 8.45 0.78 13.46
N LYS A 76 7.80 0.31 14.54
CA LYS A 76 8.37 0.40 15.91
C LYS A 76 9.44 -0.65 16.20
N LEU A 77 9.60 -1.65 15.34
CA LEU A 77 10.53 -2.75 15.55
C LEU A 77 11.82 -2.60 14.76
N LYS A 78 11.80 -1.82 13.67
CA LYS A 78 12.93 -1.69 12.76
C LYS A 78 12.97 -0.28 12.15
N GLY A 79 14.17 0.17 11.76
CA GLY A 79 14.40 1.51 11.22
C GLY A 79 14.92 2.50 12.27
N PRO A 80 14.99 3.80 11.94
CA PRO A 80 15.47 4.84 12.84
C PRO A 80 14.42 5.20 13.91
N SER A 81 14.66 6.27 14.65
CA SER A 81 13.72 6.79 15.65
C SER A 81 12.33 7.05 15.05
N MET A 82 11.28 6.85 15.84
CA MET A 82 9.90 7.15 15.43
C MET A 82 9.70 8.63 15.07
N GLU A 83 10.52 9.52 15.62
CA GLU A 83 10.50 10.94 15.29
C GLU A 83 10.91 11.16 13.85
N LEU A 84 12.02 10.55 13.41
CA LEU A 84 12.48 10.65 12.02
C LEU A 84 11.50 9.98 11.06
N GLN A 85 11.05 8.76 11.38
CA GLN A 85 10.05 8.06 10.56
C GLN A 85 8.78 8.91 10.39
N THR A 86 8.27 9.50 11.49
CA THR A 86 7.06 10.33 11.47
C THR A 86 7.28 11.61 10.65
N ALA A 87 8.46 12.25 10.77
CA ALA A 87 8.77 13.45 10.01
C ALA A 87 8.80 13.17 8.50
N VAL A 88 9.45 12.09 8.08
CA VAL A 88 9.51 11.68 6.68
C VAL A 88 8.12 11.25 6.17
N PHE A 89 7.38 10.44 6.92
CA PHE A 89 6.03 10.05 6.54
C PHE A 89 5.08 11.26 6.34
N LYS A 90 5.17 12.30 7.18
CA LYS A 90 4.40 13.54 6.98
C LYS A 90 4.76 14.25 5.68
N GLN A 91 6.02 14.25 5.28
CA GLN A 91 6.46 14.81 4.01
C GLN A 91 5.91 14.00 2.83
N GLU A 92 5.96 12.66 2.91
CA GLU A 92 5.39 11.77 1.89
C GLU A 92 3.87 11.93 1.77
N ALA A 93 3.18 12.07 2.90
CA ALA A 93 1.74 12.33 2.91
C ALA A 93 1.40 13.69 2.26
N ALA A 94 2.19 14.73 2.51
CA ALA A 94 2.02 16.02 1.84
C ALA A 94 2.28 15.92 0.33
N LEU A 95 3.33 15.22 -0.06
CA LEU A 95 3.65 14.99 -1.48
C LEU A 95 2.55 14.20 -2.20
N ALA A 96 1.94 13.21 -1.52
CA ALA A 96 0.80 12.45 -2.03
C ALA A 96 -0.41 13.35 -2.30
N GLU A 97 -0.71 14.28 -1.39
CA GLU A 97 -1.78 15.28 -1.57
C GLU A 97 -1.51 16.20 -2.77
N ASP A 98 -0.29 16.74 -2.88
CA ASP A 98 0.12 17.66 -3.94
C ASP A 98 0.12 16.98 -5.32
N SER A 99 0.48 15.70 -5.36
CA SER A 99 0.55 14.89 -6.58
C SER A 99 -0.76 14.16 -6.91
N SER A 100 -1.76 14.25 -6.04
CA SER A 100 -3.03 13.51 -6.16
C SER A 100 -2.86 11.98 -6.20
N LEU A 101 -1.83 11.45 -5.53
CA LEU A 101 -1.51 10.03 -5.46
C LEU A 101 -1.97 9.42 -4.12
N PRO A 102 -2.43 8.16 -4.10
CA PRO A 102 -2.68 7.43 -2.85
C PRO A 102 -1.37 7.02 -2.17
N LEU A 103 -1.46 6.65 -0.88
CA LEU A 103 -0.34 6.07 -0.12
C LEU A 103 -0.51 4.56 0.03
N ILE A 104 0.56 3.79 -0.23
CA ILE A 104 0.73 2.39 0.17
C ILE A 104 1.64 2.37 1.40
N ILE A 105 1.09 1.93 2.54
CA ILE A 105 1.66 2.21 3.86
C ILE A 105 2.10 0.92 4.55
N HIS A 106 3.37 0.86 4.90
CA HIS A 106 3.96 -0.07 5.86
C HIS A 106 3.60 0.35 7.29
N CYS A 107 3.03 -0.56 8.08
CA CYS A 107 2.69 -0.25 9.47
C CYS A 107 2.93 -1.44 10.40
N VAL A 108 4.01 -1.38 11.18
CA VAL A 108 4.34 -2.41 12.17
C VAL A 108 4.32 -1.84 13.58
N LYS A 109 3.36 -2.33 14.40
CA LYS A 109 3.14 -1.91 15.80
C LYS A 109 2.91 -0.40 16.01
N ALA A 110 2.67 0.38 14.95
CA ALA A 110 2.52 1.84 14.96
C ALA A 110 1.12 2.32 14.51
N PHE A 111 0.11 1.46 14.62
CA PHE A 111 -1.26 1.78 14.14
C PHE A 111 -1.89 2.98 14.85
N ASN A 112 -1.65 3.14 16.17
CA ASN A 112 -2.20 4.28 16.90
C ASN A 112 -1.60 5.61 16.40
N GLU A 113 -0.30 5.63 16.15
CA GLU A 113 0.43 6.77 15.60
C GLU A 113 -0.07 7.08 14.19
N LEU A 114 -0.22 6.04 13.36
CA LEU A 114 -0.72 6.20 11.99
C LEU A 114 -2.16 6.75 11.96
N ILE A 115 -3.04 6.26 12.82
CA ILE A 115 -4.42 6.76 12.96
C ILE A 115 -4.41 8.22 13.43
N GLN A 116 -3.55 8.57 14.38
CA GLN A 116 -3.42 9.94 14.86
C GLN A 116 -2.94 10.88 13.75
N LEU A 117 -1.93 10.47 12.99
CA LEU A 117 -1.43 11.21 11.84
C LEU A 117 -2.51 11.42 10.77
N LYS A 118 -3.30 10.40 10.49
CA LYS A 118 -4.42 10.54 9.53
C LYS A 118 -5.46 11.55 10.00
N LYS A 119 -5.74 11.60 11.30
CA LYS A 119 -6.66 12.62 11.88
C LYS A 119 -6.08 14.03 11.79
N GLU A 120 -4.79 14.18 12.08
CA GLU A 120 -4.09 15.47 12.03
C GLU A 120 -4.00 16.01 10.60
N ILE A 121 -3.62 15.17 9.65
CA ILE A 121 -3.42 15.55 8.25
C ILE A 121 -4.76 15.71 7.52
N SER A 122 -5.78 14.92 7.89
CA SER A 122 -7.09 14.89 7.22
C SER A 122 -6.97 14.75 5.69
N PRO A 123 -6.30 13.70 5.18
CA PRO A 123 -5.95 13.60 3.77
C PRO A 123 -7.17 13.42 2.88
N ARG A 124 -7.12 13.99 1.67
CA ARG A 124 -8.09 13.74 0.59
C ARG A 124 -7.74 12.47 -0.17
N GLN A 125 -6.44 12.14 -0.24
CA GLN A 125 -5.98 10.95 -0.93
C GLN A 125 -6.18 9.69 -0.10
N SER A 126 -6.32 8.56 -0.79
CA SER A 126 -6.54 7.27 -0.14
C SER A 126 -5.27 6.77 0.55
N TRP A 127 -5.42 6.26 1.76
CA TRP A 127 -4.35 5.62 2.53
C TRP A 127 -4.63 4.12 2.62
N ILE A 128 -3.73 3.30 2.10
CA ILE A 128 -3.84 1.84 2.06
C ILE A 128 -2.78 1.25 2.99
N ILE A 129 -3.20 0.53 4.02
CA ILE A 129 -2.28 -0.26 4.85
C ILE A 129 -2.05 -1.58 4.12
N HIS A 130 -0.82 -1.80 3.62
CA HIS A 130 -0.46 -3.06 2.98
C HIS A 130 -0.13 -4.14 4.01
N GLY A 131 -0.09 -5.42 3.58
CA GLY A 131 0.28 -6.55 4.42
C GLY A 131 -0.54 -6.70 5.70
N PHE A 132 -1.81 -6.31 5.70
CA PHE A 132 -2.61 -6.26 6.93
C PHE A 132 -2.88 -7.64 7.50
N ARG A 133 -2.40 -7.88 8.73
CA ARG A 133 -2.55 -9.16 9.48
C ARG A 133 -3.20 -8.95 10.86
N GLY A 134 -3.78 -7.78 11.08
CA GLY A 134 -4.34 -7.38 12.37
C GLY A 134 -5.60 -8.16 12.75
N LYS A 135 -5.91 -8.16 14.06
CA LYS A 135 -7.17 -8.72 14.58
C LYS A 135 -8.35 -7.81 14.27
N LEU A 136 -9.56 -8.37 14.34
CA LEU A 136 -10.81 -7.68 14.03
C LEU A 136 -10.97 -6.28 14.67
N PRO A 137 -10.71 -6.04 15.96
CA PRO A 137 -10.87 -4.70 16.53
C PRO A 137 -9.98 -3.66 15.85
N LEU A 138 -8.75 -4.03 15.49
CA LEU A 138 -7.82 -3.14 14.78
C LEU A 138 -8.29 -2.86 13.35
N ALA A 139 -8.76 -3.88 12.63
CA ALA A 139 -9.29 -3.70 11.27
C ALA A 139 -10.47 -2.73 11.26
N LEU A 140 -11.43 -2.91 12.19
CA LEU A 140 -12.59 -2.04 12.31
C LEU A 140 -12.20 -0.61 12.66
N ASP A 141 -11.18 -0.43 13.49
CA ASP A 141 -10.69 0.90 13.84
C ASP A 141 -10.02 1.59 12.66
N CYS A 142 -9.15 0.90 11.92
CA CYS A 142 -8.56 1.41 10.68
C CYS A 142 -9.65 1.80 9.65
N ILE A 143 -10.63 0.92 9.41
CA ILE A 143 -11.73 1.19 8.45
C ILE A 143 -12.55 2.41 8.88
N ARG A 144 -12.89 2.53 10.18
CA ARG A 144 -13.62 3.69 10.74
C ARG A 144 -12.86 5.00 10.48
N HIS A 145 -11.54 4.96 10.47
CA HIS A 145 -10.70 6.10 10.16
C HIS A 145 -10.40 6.25 8.66
N GLY A 146 -11.12 5.52 7.79
CA GLY A 146 -11.07 5.69 6.34
C GLY A 146 -9.83 5.08 5.67
N PHE A 147 -9.16 4.11 6.30
CA PHE A 147 -8.13 3.33 5.64
C PHE A 147 -8.72 2.26 4.73
N TYR A 148 -8.01 1.96 3.66
CA TYR A 148 -8.12 0.69 2.95
C TYR A 148 -7.15 -0.31 3.58
N LEU A 149 -7.49 -1.61 3.49
CA LEU A 149 -6.64 -2.70 3.99
C LEU A 149 -6.29 -3.61 2.82
N SER A 150 -5.01 -3.86 2.60
CA SER A 150 -4.56 -4.82 1.60
C SER A 150 -4.14 -6.13 2.25
N ILE A 151 -4.59 -7.24 1.67
CA ILE A 151 -4.43 -8.60 2.20
C ILE A 151 -3.50 -9.40 1.31
N GLY A 152 -2.43 -9.90 1.90
CA GLY A 152 -1.48 -10.81 1.26
C GLY A 152 -1.74 -12.28 1.59
N SER A 153 -0.69 -13.11 1.44
CA SER A 153 -0.73 -14.56 1.68
C SER A 153 -1.09 -14.95 3.13
N HIS A 154 -0.89 -14.07 4.08
CA HIS A 154 -1.15 -14.31 5.51
C HIS A 154 -2.20 -13.34 6.04
N PHE A 155 -3.32 -13.86 6.53
CA PHE A 155 -4.41 -13.07 7.10
C PHE A 155 -5.16 -13.79 8.22
N GLN A 156 -5.92 -13.03 9.02
CA GLN A 156 -6.83 -13.54 10.03
C GLN A 156 -8.20 -13.75 9.40
N GLU A 157 -8.68 -15.00 9.24
CA GLU A 157 -9.94 -15.31 8.56
C GLU A 157 -11.14 -14.56 9.16
N ASN A 158 -11.27 -14.55 10.49
CA ASN A 158 -12.38 -13.85 11.16
C ASN A 158 -12.34 -12.33 10.92
N THR A 159 -11.15 -11.76 10.76
CA THR A 159 -10.98 -10.35 10.41
C THR A 159 -11.36 -10.12 8.96
N LEU A 160 -10.84 -10.94 8.05
CA LEU A 160 -11.12 -10.80 6.61
C LEU A 160 -12.62 -10.89 6.29
N LYS A 161 -13.36 -11.81 6.93
CA LYS A 161 -14.82 -11.93 6.75
C LYS A 161 -15.57 -10.63 6.98
N THR A 162 -15.06 -9.75 7.84
CA THR A 162 -15.73 -8.51 8.24
C THR A 162 -15.26 -7.27 7.49
N ILE A 163 -14.13 -7.32 6.78
CA ILE A 163 -13.65 -6.19 5.97
C ILE A 163 -14.62 -5.98 4.79
N PRO A 164 -15.25 -4.80 4.64
CA PRO A 164 -16.09 -4.50 3.49
C PRO A 164 -15.31 -4.59 2.17
N LEU A 165 -15.95 -5.05 1.10
CA LEU A 165 -15.30 -5.20 -0.20
C LEU A 165 -14.80 -3.86 -0.77
N ASP A 166 -15.48 -2.77 -0.48
CA ASP A 166 -15.11 -1.41 -0.89
C ASP A 166 -13.96 -0.80 -0.04
N ARG A 167 -13.39 -1.57 0.89
CA ARG A 167 -12.23 -1.20 1.71
C ARG A 167 -11.10 -2.21 1.61
N LEU A 168 -11.19 -3.14 0.67
CA LEU A 168 -10.29 -4.27 0.52
C LEU A 168 -9.44 -4.14 -0.74
N PHE A 169 -8.15 -4.47 -0.59
CA PHE A 169 -7.22 -4.76 -1.67
C PHE A 169 -6.54 -6.10 -1.46
N ILE A 170 -5.88 -6.60 -2.49
CA ILE A 170 -5.16 -7.88 -2.48
C ILE A 170 -3.76 -7.65 -3.08
N GLU A 171 -2.77 -8.33 -2.50
CA GLU A 171 -1.37 -8.19 -2.86
C GLU A 171 -0.61 -9.50 -2.70
N THR A 172 0.60 -9.56 -3.24
CA THR A 172 1.57 -10.64 -2.97
C THR A 172 2.66 -10.21 -2.00
N ASP A 173 3.06 -8.93 -1.98
CA ASP A 173 4.24 -8.44 -1.27
C ASP A 173 5.50 -9.20 -1.72
N GLU A 174 6.20 -9.89 -0.81
CA GLU A 174 7.35 -10.78 -1.08
C GLU A 174 6.95 -12.26 -1.22
N SER A 175 5.64 -12.59 -1.22
CA SER A 175 5.18 -13.98 -1.25
C SER A 175 5.40 -14.63 -2.62
N GLU A 176 5.85 -15.88 -2.62
CA GLU A 176 5.91 -16.73 -3.82
C GLU A 176 4.52 -17.28 -4.23
N GLU A 177 3.49 -17.10 -3.39
CA GLU A 177 2.12 -17.50 -3.71
C GLU A 177 1.58 -16.64 -4.84
N SER A 178 0.98 -17.27 -5.88
CA SER A 178 0.40 -16.53 -6.98
C SER A 178 -0.75 -15.62 -6.53
N ILE A 179 -0.88 -14.45 -7.14
CA ILE A 179 -1.98 -13.53 -6.83
C ILE A 179 -3.35 -14.20 -7.02
N GLY A 180 -3.52 -15.06 -8.02
CA GLY A 180 -4.76 -15.82 -8.25
C GLY A 180 -5.11 -16.77 -7.11
N SER A 181 -4.10 -17.42 -6.49
CA SER A 181 -4.31 -18.28 -5.31
C SER A 181 -4.77 -17.45 -4.10
N ILE A 182 -4.18 -16.28 -3.88
CA ILE A 182 -4.61 -15.39 -2.79
C ILE A 182 -6.05 -14.92 -3.00
N TYR A 183 -6.43 -14.50 -4.23
CA TYR A 183 -7.82 -14.16 -4.57
C TYR A 183 -8.78 -15.30 -4.29
N GLN A 184 -8.43 -16.54 -4.68
CA GLN A 184 -9.25 -17.71 -4.42
C GLN A 184 -9.51 -17.90 -2.91
N ARG A 185 -8.43 -17.89 -2.11
CA ARG A 185 -8.53 -18.07 -0.64
C ARG A 185 -9.32 -16.94 0.03
N VAL A 186 -9.16 -15.71 -0.44
CA VAL A 186 -9.91 -14.55 0.06
C VAL A 186 -11.39 -14.70 -0.26
N ALA A 187 -11.75 -15.09 -1.49
CA ALA A 187 -13.14 -15.31 -1.90
C ALA A 187 -13.80 -16.44 -1.09
N GLU A 188 -13.13 -17.58 -0.96
CA GLU A 188 -13.57 -18.71 -0.14
C GLU A 188 -13.81 -18.31 1.33
N THR A 189 -12.87 -17.56 1.92
CA THR A 189 -12.98 -17.07 3.29
C THR A 189 -14.16 -16.12 3.47
N LYS A 190 -14.42 -15.25 2.51
CA LYS A 190 -15.54 -14.30 2.53
C LYS A 190 -16.89 -14.95 2.17
N GLY A 191 -16.89 -16.18 1.64
CA GLY A 191 -18.09 -16.89 1.19
C GLY A 191 -18.73 -16.27 -0.05
N ILE A 192 -17.94 -15.68 -0.95
CA ILE A 192 -18.37 -15.08 -2.21
C ILE A 192 -17.70 -15.75 -3.40
N SER A 193 -18.18 -15.50 -4.60
CA SER A 193 -17.52 -15.98 -5.82
C SER A 193 -16.23 -15.20 -6.08
N GLN A 194 -15.25 -15.85 -6.71
CA GLN A 194 -14.02 -15.21 -7.12
C GLN A 194 -14.27 -14.05 -8.12
N GLN A 195 -15.30 -14.18 -8.95
CA GLN A 195 -15.72 -13.14 -9.89
C GLN A 195 -16.25 -11.90 -9.15
N GLU A 196 -17.08 -12.06 -8.13
CA GLU A 196 -17.59 -10.96 -7.31
C GLU A 196 -16.45 -10.22 -6.59
N LEU A 197 -15.50 -10.97 -6.03
CA LEU A 197 -14.30 -10.38 -5.41
C LEU A 197 -13.48 -9.59 -6.42
N LEU A 198 -13.23 -10.17 -7.59
CA LEU A 198 -12.47 -9.55 -8.67
C LEU A 198 -13.09 -8.22 -9.13
N GLU A 199 -14.40 -8.20 -9.33
CA GLU A 199 -15.14 -7.00 -9.74
C GLU A 199 -15.03 -5.89 -8.69
N ALA A 200 -15.15 -6.26 -7.40
CA ALA A 200 -15.03 -5.31 -6.29
C ALA A 200 -13.61 -4.73 -6.19
N ILE A 201 -12.58 -5.59 -6.25
CA ILE A 201 -11.19 -5.13 -6.18
C ILE A 201 -10.84 -4.26 -7.39
N ASN A 202 -11.20 -4.67 -8.61
CA ASN A 202 -10.95 -3.87 -9.81
C ASN A 202 -11.69 -2.53 -9.80
N LYS A 203 -12.86 -2.46 -9.18
CA LYS A 203 -13.53 -1.18 -8.94
C LYS A 203 -12.70 -0.29 -8.00
N ASN A 204 -12.27 -0.82 -6.85
CA ASN A 204 -11.44 -0.08 -5.90
C ASN A 204 -10.13 0.40 -6.55
N VAL A 205 -9.49 -0.47 -7.35
CA VAL A 205 -8.25 -0.13 -8.08
C VAL A 205 -8.46 1.07 -8.99
N ARG A 206 -9.53 1.06 -9.80
CA ARG A 206 -9.84 2.21 -10.68
C ARG A 206 -10.13 3.48 -9.88
N GLU A 207 -10.92 3.38 -8.81
CA GLU A 207 -11.31 4.54 -7.99
C GLU A 207 -10.16 5.14 -7.19
N VAL A 208 -9.16 4.34 -6.82
CA VAL A 208 -8.05 4.77 -5.97
C VAL A 208 -6.81 5.14 -6.76
N PHE A 209 -6.40 4.32 -7.71
CA PHE A 209 -5.12 4.48 -8.42
C PHE A 209 -5.25 5.10 -9.82
N PHE A 210 -6.42 4.96 -10.47
CA PHE A 210 -6.62 5.36 -11.86
C PHE A 210 -7.82 6.29 -12.00
N LYS A 211 -7.92 7.28 -11.10
CA LYS A 211 -8.97 8.31 -11.17
C LYS A 211 -8.87 9.05 -12.52
N ALA A 212 -9.96 9.03 -13.29
CA ALA A 212 -10.11 9.82 -14.50
C ALA A 212 -10.31 11.30 -14.16
#